data_630825eeb61a9754d866cb2688aaf94a
#
_entry.id   630825eeb61a9754d866cb2688aaf94a
#
_cell.length_a   1.000
_cell.length_b   1.000
_cell.length_c   1.000
_cell.angle_alpha   90.00
_cell.angle_beta   90.00
_cell.angle_gamma   90.00
#
_symmetry.space_group_name_H-M   'P 1'
#
loop_
_entity.id
_entity.type
_entity.pdbx_description
1 polymer ?
#
loop_
_entity_poly.entity_id
_entity_poly.type
_entity_poly.pdbx_seq_one_letter_code
_entity_poly.pdbx_strand_id
1 'polypeptide(L)'
;MQGYILNVRRAKNEDTIVTVLTPERIETLYRFYGARHPIITTGYKIDFEAERDAIQFMPRLRHVIHLGYPWLKESERLQIWQYFISLLFEHLKDVELTGRFYFDLLERSASLWHLQNPKRSAVEAYLAILEHEGRLHTPDICFACGDPLDGEIALIRAFLPAHPRCVIARSYPKETITNLMETKQTILLDDGVVEGLWLTLL
;
A
#
# COMPACT_ATOMS: atom_id res chain seq x y z
N MET A 1 -14.82 7.04 14.83
CA MET A 1 -14.59 6.70 13.40
C MET A 1 -13.41 5.77 13.33
N GLN A 2 -13.45 4.73 12.45
CA GLN A 2 -12.29 3.86 12.25
C GLN A 2 -11.50 4.24 10.99
N GLY A 3 -10.19 4.06 11.04
CA GLY A 3 -9.32 4.33 9.89
C GLY A 3 -7.92 3.76 10.06
N TYR A 4 -7.18 3.72 8.93
CA TYR A 4 -5.77 3.35 8.89
C TYR A 4 -4.90 4.60 8.78
N ILE A 5 -3.89 4.73 9.62
CA ILE A 5 -2.90 5.79 9.52
C ILE A 5 -2.03 5.51 8.29
N LEU A 6 -2.19 6.32 7.24
CA LEU A 6 -1.39 6.21 6.02
C LEU A 6 -0.04 6.92 6.15
N ASN A 7 -0.04 8.09 6.79
CA ASN A 7 1.17 8.89 6.93
C ASN A 7 1.16 9.71 8.23
N VAL A 8 2.33 9.91 8.80
CA VAL A 8 2.56 10.75 9.97
C VAL A 8 3.71 11.70 9.68
N ARG A 9 3.43 13.00 9.67
CA ARG A 9 4.41 14.06 9.45
C ARG A 9 4.57 14.90 10.72
N ARG A 10 5.80 15.14 11.13
CA ARG A 10 6.10 16.05 12.25
C ARG A 10 5.70 17.48 11.90
N ALA A 11 5.11 18.17 12.86
CA ALA A 11 4.81 19.58 12.86
C ALA A 11 5.66 20.30 13.93
N LYS A 12 5.26 21.49 14.37
CA LYS A 12 5.99 22.21 15.42
C LYS A 12 5.78 21.55 16.79
N ASN A 13 6.76 21.67 17.69
CA ASN A 13 6.64 21.34 19.12
C ASN A 13 6.17 19.89 19.40
N GLU A 14 6.71 18.90 18.68
CA GLU A 14 6.34 17.47 18.79
C GLU A 14 4.89 17.15 18.35
N ASP A 15 4.21 18.10 17.80
CA ASP A 15 2.90 17.88 17.16
C ASP A 15 3.06 17.11 15.86
N THR A 16 2.00 16.48 15.42
CA THR A 16 1.98 15.73 14.15
C THR A 16 0.77 16.07 13.30
N ILE A 17 0.96 15.95 12.00
CA ILE A 17 -0.11 15.89 11.02
C ILE A 17 -0.25 14.43 10.62
N VAL A 18 -1.46 13.91 10.78
CA VAL A 18 -1.77 12.49 10.58
C VAL A 18 -2.76 12.36 9.44
N THR A 19 -2.40 11.61 8.41
CA THR A 19 -3.29 11.28 7.30
C THR A 19 -3.91 9.91 7.56
N VAL A 20 -5.23 9.83 7.59
CA VAL A 20 -6.00 8.62 7.92
C VAL A 20 -6.95 8.27 6.79
N LEU A 21 -6.88 7.04 6.29
CA LEU A 21 -7.87 6.47 5.38
C LEU A 21 -9.06 5.95 6.20
N THR A 22 -10.22 6.52 5.97
CA THR A 22 -11.51 6.03 6.48
C THR A 22 -12.25 5.25 5.38
N PRO A 23 -13.39 4.61 5.66
CA PRO A 23 -14.13 3.87 4.64
C PRO A 23 -14.53 4.65 3.39
N GLU A 24 -14.60 5.98 3.46
CA GLU A 24 -15.13 6.79 2.36
C GLU A 24 -14.14 7.85 1.85
N ARG A 25 -13.19 8.27 2.70
CA ARG A 25 -12.32 9.41 2.40
C ARG A 25 -11.03 9.40 3.19
N ILE A 26 -10.11 10.26 2.76
CA ILE A 26 -8.89 10.59 3.49
C ILE A 26 -9.15 11.80 4.38
N GLU A 27 -8.78 11.67 5.65
CA GLU A 27 -8.79 12.74 6.63
C GLU A 27 -7.37 13.16 6.97
N THR A 28 -7.09 14.46 6.86
CA THR A 28 -5.82 15.04 7.35
C THR A 28 -6.10 15.77 8.65
N LEU A 29 -5.46 15.32 9.72
CA LEU A 29 -5.80 15.68 11.10
C LEU A 29 -4.57 16.17 11.85
N TYR A 30 -4.75 17.15 12.72
CA TYR A 30 -3.71 17.68 13.60
C TYR A 30 -3.73 16.98 14.97
N ARG A 31 -2.58 16.51 15.45
CA ARG A 31 -2.44 15.90 16.77
C ARG A 31 -1.41 16.62 17.61
N PHE A 32 -1.85 17.24 18.71
CA PHE A 32 -0.96 17.83 19.72
C PHE A 32 -0.10 16.75 20.38
N TYR A 33 1.19 17.00 20.49
CA TYR A 33 2.18 16.07 21.06
C TYR A 33 2.14 14.67 20.47
N GLY A 34 1.71 14.55 19.19
CA GLY A 34 1.54 13.27 18.51
C GLY A 34 2.81 12.44 18.45
N ALA A 35 3.98 13.09 18.36
CA ALA A 35 5.28 12.41 18.36
C ALA A 35 5.60 11.62 19.65
N ARG A 36 4.89 11.92 20.76
CA ARG A 36 5.03 11.20 22.04
C ARG A 36 4.09 9.99 22.17
N HIS A 37 3.15 9.84 21.23
CA HIS A 37 2.14 8.78 21.30
C HIS A 37 2.51 7.62 20.38
N PRO A 38 2.93 6.45 20.90
CA PRO A 38 3.36 5.32 20.07
C PRO A 38 2.23 4.72 19.20
N ILE A 39 0.97 5.02 19.52
CA ILE A 39 -0.18 4.62 18.71
C ILE A 39 -0.35 5.47 17.43
N ILE A 40 0.34 6.61 17.32
CA ILE A 40 0.35 7.45 16.11
C ILE A 40 1.48 6.96 15.22
N THR A 41 1.25 5.83 14.58
CA THR A 41 2.25 5.11 13.77
C THR A 41 1.62 4.71 12.44
N THR A 42 2.35 4.94 11.34
CA THR A 42 1.94 4.52 9.99
C THR A 42 1.60 3.02 9.97
N GLY A 43 0.48 2.68 9.35
CA GLY A 43 -0.03 1.33 9.23
C GLY A 43 -0.92 0.86 10.38
N TYR A 44 -1.03 1.64 11.47
CA TYR A 44 -1.93 1.28 12.56
C TYR A 44 -3.38 1.60 12.22
N LYS A 45 -4.27 0.66 12.55
CA LYS A 45 -5.71 0.89 12.55
C LYS A 45 -6.11 1.54 13.87
N ILE A 46 -6.89 2.60 13.80
CA ILE A 46 -7.34 3.36 14.98
C ILE A 46 -8.85 3.58 14.95
N ASP A 47 -9.44 3.66 16.12
CA ASP A 47 -10.71 4.34 16.34
C ASP A 47 -10.42 5.73 16.89
N PHE A 48 -11.10 6.75 16.38
CA PHE A 48 -10.79 8.15 16.69
C PHE A 48 -11.96 9.09 16.50
N GLU A 49 -11.81 10.31 17.00
CA GLU A 49 -12.71 11.42 16.76
C GLU A 49 -11.97 12.55 16.03
N ALA A 50 -12.64 13.13 15.02
CA ALA A 50 -12.20 14.34 14.33
C ALA A 50 -12.94 15.54 14.89
N GLU A 51 -12.32 16.29 15.79
CA GLU A 51 -12.88 17.50 16.37
C GLU A 51 -12.70 18.65 15.37
N ARG A 52 -13.82 19.19 14.89
CA ARG A 52 -13.85 20.31 13.94
C ARG A 52 -14.25 21.59 14.68
N ASP A 53 -13.39 22.57 14.67
CA ASP A 53 -13.63 23.90 15.21
C ASP A 53 -13.79 24.89 14.07
N ALA A 54 -14.77 25.79 14.16
CA ALA A 54 -15.06 26.78 13.11
C ALA A 54 -13.87 27.75 12.83
N ILE A 55 -12.95 27.88 13.77
CA ILE A 55 -11.80 28.80 13.68
C ILE A 55 -10.56 28.10 13.14
N GLN A 56 -10.50 26.76 13.16
CA GLN A 56 -9.29 26.01 12.80
C GLN A 56 -9.36 25.46 11.40
N PHE A 57 -8.28 25.68 10.66
CA PHE A 57 -8.13 25.20 9.28
C PHE A 57 -8.10 23.66 9.19
N MET A 58 -7.59 22.97 10.22
CA MET A 58 -7.42 21.52 10.21
C MET A 58 -8.10 20.89 11.44
N PRO A 59 -8.92 19.84 11.24
CA PRO A 59 -9.55 19.11 12.35
C PRO A 59 -8.50 18.49 13.29
N ARG A 60 -8.84 18.37 14.57
CA ARG A 60 -7.97 17.74 15.57
C ARG A 60 -8.28 16.26 15.73
N LEU A 61 -7.23 15.44 15.78
CA LEU A 61 -7.32 14.02 16.09
C LEU A 61 -7.46 13.84 17.62
N ARG A 62 -8.59 13.28 18.07
CA ARG A 62 -8.94 13.08 19.48
C ARG A 62 -9.30 11.63 19.77
N HIS A 63 -9.28 11.25 21.03
CA HIS A 63 -9.78 9.97 21.56
C HIS A 63 -9.29 8.76 20.77
N VAL A 64 -7.98 8.71 20.49
CA VAL A 64 -7.38 7.66 19.66
C VAL A 64 -7.24 6.36 20.45
N ILE A 65 -7.87 5.30 19.92
CA ILE A 65 -7.75 3.94 20.43
C ILE A 65 -7.12 3.09 19.33
N HIS A 66 -6.06 2.33 19.67
CA HIS A 66 -5.41 1.42 18.74
C HIS A 66 -6.24 0.14 18.57
N LEU A 67 -6.61 -0.18 17.34
CA LEU A 67 -7.29 -1.41 16.95
C LEU A 67 -6.26 -2.37 16.36
N GLY A 68 -5.50 -3.04 17.23
CA GLY A 68 -4.33 -3.82 16.81
C GLY A 68 -4.66 -5.19 16.24
N TYR A 69 -3.75 -5.68 15.39
CA TYR A 69 -3.70 -7.06 14.94
C TYR A 69 -2.58 -7.82 15.69
N PRO A 70 -2.73 -9.14 15.96
CA PRO A 70 -1.72 -9.92 16.68
C PRO A 70 -0.32 -9.87 16.04
N TRP A 71 -0.25 -9.88 14.71
CA TRP A 71 0.98 -9.88 13.93
C TRP A 71 1.77 -8.55 13.99
N LEU A 72 1.22 -7.46 14.51
CA LEU A 72 1.94 -6.20 14.72
C LEU A 72 3.13 -6.32 15.66
N LYS A 73 3.21 -7.41 16.44
CA LYS A 73 4.35 -7.73 17.31
C LYS A 73 5.53 -8.35 16.56
N GLU A 74 5.32 -8.80 15.33
CA GLU A 74 6.31 -9.42 14.46
C GLU A 74 6.96 -8.32 13.60
N SER A 75 8.19 -7.93 13.93
CA SER A 75 8.86 -6.77 13.33
C SER A 75 8.97 -6.86 11.80
N GLU A 76 9.25 -8.02 11.25
CA GLU A 76 9.33 -8.20 9.79
C GLU A 76 7.98 -7.95 9.12
N ARG A 77 6.90 -8.55 9.66
CA ARG A 77 5.54 -8.35 9.13
C ARG A 77 5.11 -6.89 9.23
N LEU A 78 5.43 -6.25 10.34
CA LEU A 78 5.14 -4.83 10.54
C LEU A 78 5.88 -3.95 9.54
N GLN A 79 7.17 -4.21 9.28
CA GLN A 79 7.96 -3.45 8.31
C GLN A 79 7.39 -3.56 6.89
N ILE A 80 7.05 -4.78 6.44
CA ILE A 80 6.45 -5.02 5.13
C ILE A 80 5.09 -4.32 5.04
N TRP A 81 4.28 -4.38 6.10
CA TRP A 81 3.01 -3.68 6.18
C TRP A 81 3.16 -2.16 6.07
N GLN A 82 4.05 -1.58 6.86
CA GLN A 82 4.29 -0.13 6.84
C GLN A 82 4.79 0.35 5.49
N TYR A 83 5.64 -0.46 4.84
CA TYR A 83 6.08 -0.17 3.49
C TYR A 83 4.92 -0.21 2.49
N PHE A 84 4.07 -1.25 2.54
CA PHE A 84 2.88 -1.35 1.71
C PHE A 84 1.91 -0.18 1.92
N ILE A 85 1.70 0.24 3.18
CA ILE A 85 0.89 1.43 3.50
C ILE A 85 1.51 2.71 2.92
N SER A 86 2.83 2.85 2.98
CA SER A 86 3.52 4.01 2.38
C SER A 86 3.37 4.04 0.86
N LEU A 87 3.43 2.87 0.22
CA LEU A 87 3.18 2.73 -1.22
C LEU A 87 1.74 3.12 -1.56
N LEU A 88 0.76 2.62 -0.81
CA LEU A 88 -0.65 3.00 -0.97
C LEU A 88 -0.86 4.51 -0.77
N PHE A 89 -0.17 5.13 0.19
CA PHE A 89 -0.26 6.57 0.41
C PHE A 89 0.17 7.37 -0.81
N GLU A 90 1.20 6.96 -1.54
CA GLU A 90 1.62 7.62 -2.79
C GLU A 90 0.54 7.52 -3.91
N HIS A 91 -0.23 6.42 -3.96
CA HIS A 91 -1.37 6.30 -4.87
C HIS A 91 -2.54 7.22 -4.49
N LEU A 92 -2.72 7.46 -3.20
CA LEU A 92 -3.84 8.24 -2.66
C LEU A 92 -3.48 9.70 -2.37
N LYS A 93 -2.29 10.12 -2.75
CA LYS A 93 -1.85 11.50 -2.59
C LYS A 93 -2.77 12.44 -3.39
N ASP A 94 -3.23 13.49 -2.70
CA ASP A 94 -4.15 14.49 -3.26
C ASP A 94 -5.56 13.96 -3.62
N VAL A 95 -5.91 12.74 -3.17
CA VAL A 95 -7.26 12.18 -3.28
C VAL A 95 -8.03 12.44 -1.98
N GLU A 96 -9.22 13.04 -2.08
CA GLU A 96 -10.07 13.29 -0.91
C GLU A 96 -11.11 12.17 -0.70
N LEU A 97 -11.79 11.78 -1.77
CA LEU A 97 -12.83 10.76 -1.74
C LEU A 97 -12.31 9.46 -2.38
N THR A 98 -12.23 8.41 -1.60
CA THR A 98 -11.63 7.14 -2.02
C THR A 98 -12.65 6.05 -2.31
N GLY A 99 -13.90 6.21 -1.85
CA GLY A 99 -14.83 5.10 -1.75
C GLY A 99 -14.30 4.00 -0.82
N ARG A 100 -15.04 2.89 -0.72
CA ARG A 100 -14.71 1.82 0.24
C ARG A 100 -13.56 0.91 -0.19
N PHE A 101 -13.21 0.91 -1.48
CA PHE A 101 -12.28 -0.09 -2.04
C PHE A 101 -10.97 -0.20 -1.25
N TYR A 102 -10.25 0.90 -1.04
CA TYR A 102 -8.95 0.89 -0.39
C TYR A 102 -9.04 0.51 1.10
N PHE A 103 -10.07 0.97 1.78
CA PHE A 103 -10.29 0.60 3.18
C PHE A 103 -10.60 -0.90 3.30
N ASP A 104 -11.51 -1.42 2.50
CA ASP A 104 -11.89 -2.84 2.50
C ASP A 104 -10.71 -3.73 2.05
N LEU A 105 -9.85 -3.25 1.15
CA LEU A 105 -8.61 -3.92 0.76
C LEU A 105 -7.66 -4.05 1.97
N LEU A 106 -7.46 -2.97 2.74
CA LEU A 106 -6.62 -3.01 3.95
C LEU A 106 -7.21 -3.92 5.02
N GLU A 107 -8.53 -3.89 5.25
CA GLU A 107 -9.22 -4.78 6.20
C GLU A 107 -8.95 -6.25 5.86
N ARG A 108 -9.16 -6.62 4.61
CA ARG A 108 -8.93 -7.99 4.12
C ARG A 108 -7.46 -8.37 4.21
N SER A 109 -6.57 -7.52 3.73
CA SER A 109 -5.13 -7.79 3.77
C SER A 109 -4.63 -7.94 5.20
N ALA A 110 -5.00 -7.04 6.11
CA ALA A 110 -4.58 -7.08 7.51
C ALA A 110 -5.10 -8.33 8.25
N SER A 111 -6.33 -8.78 7.96
CA SER A 111 -6.89 -9.99 8.55
C SER A 111 -6.18 -11.27 8.12
N LEU A 112 -5.64 -11.30 6.90
CA LEU A 112 -4.95 -12.45 6.31
C LEU A 112 -3.42 -12.38 6.48
N TRP A 113 -2.87 -11.24 6.93
CA TRP A 113 -1.44 -10.94 6.93
C TRP A 113 -0.57 -11.93 7.71
N HIS A 114 -1.15 -12.62 8.68
CA HIS A 114 -0.47 -13.63 9.50
C HIS A 114 -0.56 -15.05 8.93
N LEU A 115 -1.43 -15.29 7.95
CA LEU A 115 -1.70 -16.64 7.43
C LEU A 115 -0.71 -17.07 6.33
N GLN A 116 -0.09 -16.11 5.67
CA GLN A 116 0.86 -16.39 4.59
C GLN A 116 2.09 -15.46 4.66
N ASN A 117 3.01 -15.64 3.72
CA ASN A 117 4.15 -14.74 3.55
C ASN A 117 3.61 -13.32 3.25
N PRO A 118 3.94 -12.30 4.07
CA PRO A 118 3.41 -10.95 3.94
C PRO A 118 3.76 -10.28 2.60
N LYS A 119 4.87 -10.65 1.96
CA LYS A 119 5.24 -10.16 0.62
C LYS A 119 4.27 -10.64 -0.45
N ARG A 120 3.76 -11.88 -0.34
CA ARG A 120 2.69 -12.40 -1.21
C ARG A 120 1.43 -11.56 -1.08
N SER A 121 0.97 -11.35 0.15
CA SER A 121 -0.20 -10.50 0.43
C SER A 121 -0.03 -9.08 -0.09
N ALA A 122 1.17 -8.50 0.04
CA ALA A 122 1.46 -7.15 -0.46
C ALA A 122 1.43 -7.08 -2.00
N VAL A 123 2.03 -8.06 -2.69
CA VAL A 123 2.00 -8.14 -4.16
C VAL A 123 0.58 -8.29 -4.68
N GLU A 124 -0.21 -9.21 -4.09
CA GLU A 124 -1.62 -9.43 -4.47
C GLU A 124 -2.49 -8.19 -4.24
N ALA A 125 -2.32 -7.54 -3.08
CA ALA A 125 -3.02 -6.30 -2.77
C ALA A 125 -2.63 -5.16 -3.72
N TYR A 126 -1.37 -5.07 -4.10
CA TYR A 126 -0.90 -4.06 -5.04
C TYR A 126 -1.44 -4.27 -6.46
N LEU A 127 -1.51 -5.52 -6.93
CA LEU A 127 -2.16 -5.85 -8.20
C LEU A 127 -3.64 -5.47 -8.21
N ALA A 128 -4.34 -5.69 -7.09
CA ALA A 128 -5.73 -5.26 -6.94
C ALA A 128 -5.88 -3.72 -6.98
N ILE A 129 -4.93 -2.97 -6.43
CA ILE A 129 -4.88 -1.51 -6.56
C ILE A 129 -4.73 -1.10 -8.01
N LEU A 130 -3.72 -1.66 -8.72
CA LEU A 130 -3.47 -1.33 -10.12
C LEU A 130 -4.69 -1.64 -11.02
N GLU A 131 -5.36 -2.76 -10.77
CA GLU A 131 -6.59 -3.11 -11.49
C GLU A 131 -7.73 -2.11 -11.23
N HIS A 132 -7.96 -1.78 -9.95
CA HIS A 132 -8.97 -0.81 -9.56
C HIS A 132 -8.75 0.58 -10.18
N GLU A 133 -7.49 0.99 -10.29
CA GLU A 133 -7.08 2.25 -10.90
C GLU A 133 -7.01 2.22 -12.43
N GLY A 134 -7.27 1.07 -13.06
CA GLY A 134 -7.13 0.89 -14.51
C GLY A 134 -5.67 0.99 -14.99
N ARG A 135 -4.69 0.67 -14.13
CA ARG A 135 -3.24 0.76 -14.37
C ARG A 135 -2.57 -0.60 -14.49
N LEU A 136 -3.32 -1.67 -14.38
CA LEU A 136 -2.80 -3.02 -14.60
C LEU A 136 -2.67 -3.28 -16.10
N HIS A 137 -1.45 -3.46 -16.57
CA HIS A 137 -1.15 -3.66 -17.99
C HIS A 137 -0.86 -5.14 -18.27
N THR A 138 -1.47 -5.67 -19.36
CA THR A 138 -1.08 -6.97 -19.89
C THR A 138 0.37 -6.93 -20.41
N PRO A 139 1.15 -8.01 -20.30
CA PRO A 139 2.55 -8.01 -20.72
C PRO A 139 2.73 -8.25 -22.22
N ASP A 140 1.99 -7.53 -23.05
CA ASP A 140 2.01 -7.71 -24.51
C ASP A 140 2.96 -6.78 -25.24
N ILE A 141 3.14 -5.58 -24.71
CA ILE A 141 3.93 -4.52 -25.33
C ILE A 141 4.95 -3.98 -24.32
N CYS A 142 6.17 -3.76 -24.78
CA CYS A 142 7.24 -3.17 -23.99
C CYS A 142 6.94 -1.69 -23.69
N PHE A 143 6.87 -1.31 -22.43
CA PHE A 143 6.66 0.07 -22.01
C PHE A 143 7.76 1.04 -22.51
N ALA A 144 8.99 0.54 -22.67
CA ALA A 144 10.14 1.38 -23.02
C ALA A 144 10.29 1.63 -24.52
N CYS A 145 10.03 0.62 -25.40
CA CYS A 145 10.24 0.76 -26.84
C CYS A 145 8.96 0.62 -27.67
N GLY A 146 7.84 0.17 -27.07
CA GLY A 146 6.58 -0.03 -27.79
C GLY A 146 6.48 -1.31 -28.63
N ASP A 147 7.54 -2.13 -28.69
CA ASP A 147 7.53 -3.37 -29.44
C ASP A 147 6.85 -4.50 -28.66
N PRO A 148 6.32 -5.52 -29.37
CA PRO A 148 5.75 -6.71 -28.73
C PRO A 148 6.73 -7.42 -27.80
N LEU A 149 6.23 -7.90 -26.66
CA LEU A 149 6.98 -8.67 -25.69
C LEU A 149 6.82 -10.17 -25.96
N ASP A 150 7.94 -10.91 -25.88
CA ASP A 150 7.99 -12.35 -26.07
C ASP A 150 9.04 -13.00 -25.15
N GLY A 151 8.85 -14.27 -24.81
CA GLY A 151 9.79 -15.05 -24.00
C GLY A 151 9.97 -14.51 -22.56
N GLU A 152 11.12 -13.91 -22.30
CA GLU A 152 11.46 -13.31 -21.00
C GLU A 152 11.11 -11.83 -20.98
N ILE A 153 10.47 -11.39 -19.92
CA ILE A 153 10.12 -9.98 -19.69
C ILE A 153 10.64 -9.49 -18.35
N ALA A 154 10.97 -8.21 -18.28
CA ALA A 154 11.30 -7.53 -17.05
C ALA A 154 10.09 -6.71 -16.57
N LEU A 155 9.97 -6.55 -15.24
CA LEU A 155 8.99 -5.66 -14.63
C LEU A 155 9.70 -4.51 -13.93
N ILE A 156 9.21 -3.30 -14.18
CA ILE A 156 9.66 -2.09 -13.49
C ILE A 156 8.54 -1.55 -12.59
N ARG A 157 8.76 -0.41 -11.93
CA ARG A 157 7.80 0.20 -11.01
C ARG A 157 6.36 0.16 -11.58
N ALA A 158 5.40 -0.12 -10.71
CA ALA A 158 3.99 -0.35 -11.04
C ALA A 158 3.76 -1.57 -11.95
N PHE A 159 4.68 -2.53 -11.93
CA PHE A 159 4.64 -3.75 -12.74
C PHE A 159 4.50 -3.49 -14.25
N LEU A 160 5.04 -2.36 -14.73
CA LEU A 160 5.08 -2.09 -16.16
C LEU A 160 6.03 -3.06 -16.86
N PRO A 161 5.56 -3.78 -17.90
CA PRO A 161 6.36 -4.79 -18.57
C PRO A 161 7.32 -4.19 -19.59
N ALA A 162 8.52 -4.72 -19.68
CA ALA A 162 9.54 -4.28 -20.62
C ALA A 162 10.43 -5.44 -21.08
N HIS A 163 11.15 -5.27 -22.20
CA HIS A 163 12.20 -6.20 -22.55
C HIS A 163 13.36 -6.12 -21.55
N PRO A 164 14.00 -7.23 -21.19
CA PRO A 164 15.21 -7.23 -20.33
C PRO A 164 16.34 -6.36 -20.88
N ARG A 165 16.42 -6.19 -22.20
CA ARG A 165 17.39 -5.32 -22.88
C ARG A 165 17.07 -3.81 -22.78
N CYS A 166 15.83 -3.46 -22.50
CA CYS A 166 15.37 -2.07 -22.45
C CYS A 166 15.47 -1.47 -21.05
N VAL A 167 15.56 -2.29 -20.02
CA VAL A 167 15.57 -1.86 -18.61
C VAL A 167 16.53 -2.70 -17.79
N ILE A 168 17.07 -2.15 -16.71
CA ILE A 168 17.88 -2.89 -15.74
C ILE A 168 16.96 -3.36 -14.63
N ALA A 169 16.36 -4.54 -14.80
CA ALA A 169 15.46 -5.14 -13.82
C ALA A 169 15.51 -6.67 -13.94
N ARG A 170 15.00 -7.34 -12.92
CA ARG A 170 14.88 -8.81 -12.94
C ARG A 170 13.90 -9.24 -14.02
N SER A 171 14.25 -10.29 -14.76
CA SER A 171 13.37 -10.89 -15.77
C SER A 171 12.63 -12.12 -15.25
N TYR A 172 11.52 -12.40 -15.89
CA TYR A 172 10.61 -13.50 -15.60
C TYR A 172 10.03 -14.06 -16.92
N PRO A 173 9.68 -15.35 -16.98
CA PRO A 173 8.93 -15.87 -18.13
C PRO A 173 7.61 -15.09 -18.30
N LYS A 174 7.33 -14.66 -19.54
CA LYS A 174 6.11 -13.89 -19.86
C LYS A 174 4.84 -14.61 -19.37
N GLU A 175 4.77 -15.91 -19.56
CA GLU A 175 3.63 -16.75 -19.15
C GLU A 175 3.35 -16.66 -17.63
N THR A 176 4.42 -16.66 -16.82
CA THR A 176 4.33 -16.52 -15.36
C THR A 176 3.70 -15.18 -14.97
N ILE A 177 4.12 -14.10 -15.61
CA ILE A 177 3.61 -12.76 -15.33
C ILE A 177 2.21 -12.57 -15.90
N THR A 178 1.90 -13.11 -17.08
CA THR A 178 0.54 -13.10 -17.63
C THR A 178 -0.44 -13.77 -16.66
N ASN A 179 -0.11 -14.98 -16.19
CA ASN A 179 -0.95 -15.69 -15.22
C ASN A 179 -1.13 -14.89 -13.91
N LEU A 180 -0.05 -14.29 -13.39
CA LEU A 180 -0.12 -13.43 -12.20
C LEU A 180 -1.05 -12.22 -12.41
N MET A 181 -0.97 -11.55 -13.55
CA MET A 181 -1.80 -10.37 -13.85
C MET A 181 -3.27 -10.72 -14.07
N GLU A 182 -3.56 -11.88 -14.65
CA GLU A 182 -4.92 -12.38 -14.85
C GLU A 182 -5.57 -12.85 -13.55
N THR A 183 -4.86 -13.64 -12.75
CA THR A 183 -5.39 -14.23 -11.52
C THR A 183 -5.26 -13.32 -10.30
N LYS A 184 -4.27 -12.42 -10.29
CA LYS A 184 -3.83 -11.58 -9.15
C LYS A 184 -3.45 -12.41 -7.92
N GLN A 185 -3.03 -13.66 -8.13
CA GLN A 185 -2.67 -14.60 -7.08
C GLN A 185 -1.23 -15.06 -7.23
N THR A 186 -0.53 -15.14 -6.11
CA THR A 186 0.87 -15.55 -6.05
C THR A 186 1.08 -17.03 -5.74
N ILE A 187 0.00 -17.80 -5.59
CA ILE A 187 0.03 -19.19 -5.10
C ILE A 187 0.88 -20.13 -5.99
N LEU A 188 0.93 -19.87 -7.28
CA LEU A 188 1.72 -20.66 -8.25
C LEU A 188 3.18 -20.18 -8.39
N LEU A 189 3.55 -19.09 -7.72
CA LEU A 189 4.89 -18.52 -7.79
C LEU A 189 5.77 -19.12 -6.70
N ASP A 190 7.04 -19.39 -7.03
CA ASP A 190 8.04 -19.68 -6.02
C ASP A 190 8.41 -18.42 -5.20
N ASP A 191 9.01 -18.63 -4.02
CA ASP A 191 9.36 -17.54 -3.13
C ASP A 191 10.41 -16.58 -3.72
N GLY A 192 11.29 -17.07 -4.59
CA GLY A 192 12.28 -16.23 -5.27
C GLY A 192 11.63 -15.26 -6.26
N VAL A 193 10.60 -15.69 -6.98
CA VAL A 193 9.81 -14.81 -7.86
C VAL A 193 9.06 -13.77 -7.02
N VAL A 194 8.40 -14.19 -5.95
CA VAL A 194 7.68 -13.28 -5.03
C VAL A 194 8.61 -12.23 -4.42
N GLU A 195 9.81 -12.65 -3.99
CA GLU A 195 10.82 -11.72 -3.49
C GLU A 195 11.24 -10.69 -4.55
N GLY A 196 11.46 -11.14 -5.79
CA GLY A 196 11.78 -10.25 -6.89
C GLY A 196 10.66 -9.26 -7.23
N LEU A 197 9.40 -9.70 -7.21
CA LEU A 197 8.23 -8.83 -7.40
C LEU A 197 8.12 -7.81 -6.27
N TRP A 198 8.30 -8.24 -5.03
CA TRP A 198 8.33 -7.34 -3.87
C TRP A 198 9.41 -6.27 -4.00
N LEU A 199 10.63 -6.65 -4.40
CA LEU A 199 11.74 -5.70 -4.63
C LEU A 199 11.45 -4.71 -5.75
N THR A 200 10.61 -5.06 -6.71
CA THR A 200 10.17 -4.14 -7.79
C THR A 200 9.23 -3.04 -7.26
N LEU A 201 8.59 -3.25 -6.10
CA LEU A 201 7.75 -2.25 -5.45
C LEU A 201 8.55 -1.25 -4.60
N LEU A 202 9.76 -1.64 -4.16
CA LEU A 202 10.66 -0.81 -3.37
C LEU A 202 11.36 0.25 -4.23
#